data_2566a7d9229d3e0f044784492d6e8083
#
_entry.id   2566a7d9229d3e0f044784492d6e8083
#
_cell.length_a   1.000
_cell.length_b   1.000
_cell.length_c   1.000
_cell.angle_alpha   90.00
_cell.angle_beta   90.00
_cell.angle_gamma   90.00
#
_symmetry.space_group_name_H-M   'P 1'
#
loop_
_entity.id
_entity.type
_entity.pdbx_description
1 polymer ?
#
loop_
_entity_poly.entity_id
_entity_poly.type
_entity_poly.pdbx_seq_one_letter_code
_entity_poly.pdbx_strand_id
1 'polypeptide(L)'
;DVLGAAHATGSEVVLVWSGARATGSPLLKLDAPPADLATQQAAAAVGQNVLIYRYQDSLRRFNIVAGQVLLTAGDLDNPVHRSNAQRAMERLLNLRILPIVNENDTVATHEIRFGDNDRLAAMVAQLVEADALVLLSDVESLYTRPPSEPGAEPIDRVAFADPLTGLEFGSVGIAGVGTGGAATKVSAARLAAASGVGVLVTSSELVAEALSGAEIGTWFEPSPDGRPTRTIGRLGE
;
A
#
# COMPACT_ATOMS: atom_id res chain seq x y z
N ASP A 1 -2.26 10.14 -12.51
CA ASP A 1 -2.50 9.86 -13.92
C ASP A 1 -2.62 8.38 -14.17
N VAL A 2 -1.63 7.60 -13.79
CA VAL A 2 -1.55 6.15 -14.04
C VAL A 2 -2.77 5.40 -13.49
N LEU A 3 -3.17 5.66 -12.23
CA LEU A 3 -4.35 5.02 -11.64
C LEU A 3 -5.64 5.36 -12.39
N GLY A 4 -5.76 6.62 -12.87
CA GLY A 4 -6.90 7.04 -13.68
C GLY A 4 -6.96 6.30 -15.01
N ALA A 5 -5.81 6.10 -15.65
CA ALA A 5 -5.72 5.32 -16.90
C ALA A 5 -6.09 3.85 -16.67
N ALA A 6 -5.54 3.20 -15.66
CA ALA A 6 -5.87 1.81 -15.30
C ALA A 6 -7.37 1.64 -14.97
N HIS A 7 -7.95 2.57 -14.22
CA HIS A 7 -9.38 2.54 -13.92
C HIS A 7 -10.23 2.71 -15.20
N ALA A 8 -9.81 3.60 -16.11
CA ALA A 8 -10.53 3.84 -17.36
C ALA A 8 -10.54 2.62 -18.31
N THR A 9 -9.50 1.76 -18.26
CA THR A 9 -9.44 0.50 -19.03
C THR A 9 -10.27 -0.64 -18.44
N GLY A 10 -10.96 -0.39 -17.31
CA GLY A 10 -11.85 -1.37 -16.69
C GLY A 10 -11.34 -1.99 -15.41
N SER A 11 -10.07 -1.79 -15.04
CA SER A 11 -9.51 -2.31 -13.79
C SER A 11 -10.23 -1.75 -12.57
N GLU A 12 -10.43 -2.59 -11.57
CA GLU A 12 -10.83 -2.17 -10.22
C GLU A 12 -9.58 -1.78 -9.44
N VAL A 13 -9.47 -0.51 -9.09
CA VAL A 13 -8.27 0.04 -8.46
C VAL A 13 -8.60 0.50 -7.05
N VAL A 14 -7.81 0.06 -6.08
CA VAL A 14 -7.82 0.53 -4.69
C VAL A 14 -6.47 1.18 -4.41
N LEU A 15 -6.46 2.40 -3.91
CA LEU A 15 -5.25 3.08 -3.49
C LEU A 15 -5.13 3.04 -1.97
N VAL A 16 -4.07 2.44 -1.45
CA VAL A 16 -3.68 2.56 -0.05
C VAL A 16 -2.49 3.50 0.04
N TRP A 17 -2.56 4.52 0.86
CA TRP A 17 -1.54 5.56 0.89
C TRP A 17 -1.13 5.94 2.32
N SER A 18 -0.04 6.68 2.45
CA SER A 18 0.49 7.18 3.71
C SER A 18 0.83 8.67 3.63
N GLY A 19 1.35 9.23 4.71
CA GLY A 19 1.86 10.60 4.71
C GLY A 19 0.88 11.65 5.25
N ALA A 20 -0.26 11.26 5.83
CA ALA A 20 -1.21 12.21 6.43
C ALA A 20 -0.55 13.11 7.46
N ARG A 21 0.20 12.54 8.41
CA ARG A 21 0.94 13.30 9.43
C ARG A 21 1.99 14.21 8.83
N ALA A 22 2.79 13.71 7.90
CA ALA A 22 3.83 14.50 7.24
C ALA A 22 3.25 15.68 6.45
N THR A 23 2.10 15.49 5.81
CA THR A 23 1.39 16.55 5.09
C THR A 23 0.75 17.57 6.01
N GLY A 24 0.19 17.14 7.14
CA GLY A 24 -0.54 18.02 8.04
C GLY A 24 0.35 18.75 9.04
N SER A 25 1.47 18.17 9.48
CA SER A 25 2.35 18.79 10.47
C SER A 25 2.79 20.22 10.13
N PRO A 26 3.23 20.55 8.92
CA PRO A 26 3.59 21.92 8.56
C PRO A 26 2.42 22.91 8.64
N LEU A 27 1.19 22.42 8.44
CA LEU A 27 -0.02 23.26 8.46
C LEU A 27 -0.46 23.64 9.86
N LEU A 28 -0.02 22.92 10.89
CA LEU A 28 -0.31 23.23 12.27
C LEU A 28 0.52 24.42 12.81
N LYS A 29 1.52 24.85 12.06
CA LYS A 29 2.41 25.99 12.44
C LYS A 29 3.00 25.83 13.84
N LEU A 30 3.46 24.63 14.18
CA LEU A 30 4.08 24.32 15.46
C LEU A 30 5.55 24.77 15.46
N ASP A 31 6.03 25.20 16.63
CA ASP A 31 7.44 25.58 16.82
C ASP A 31 8.40 24.38 16.75
N ALA A 32 7.89 23.16 16.97
CA ALA A 32 8.63 21.91 16.90
C ALA A 32 7.76 20.77 16.32
N PRO A 33 8.37 19.69 15.80
CA PRO A 33 7.61 18.51 15.36
C PRO A 33 6.74 17.95 16.48
N PRO A 34 5.52 17.46 16.16
CA PRO A 34 4.59 16.95 17.15
C PRO A 34 5.15 15.71 17.87
N ALA A 35 5.38 15.81 19.17
CA ALA A 35 5.91 14.74 20.00
C ALA A 35 4.81 13.90 20.67
N ASP A 36 3.70 14.52 21.04
CA ASP A 36 2.58 13.84 21.70
C ASP A 36 1.57 13.27 20.70
N LEU A 37 0.85 12.22 21.14
CA LEU A 37 -0.09 11.50 20.30
C LEU A 37 -1.23 12.38 19.78
N ALA A 38 -1.81 13.23 20.63
CA ALA A 38 -2.96 14.06 20.25
C ALA A 38 -2.59 15.05 19.15
N THR A 39 -1.40 15.67 19.22
CA THR A 39 -0.90 16.58 18.19
C THR A 39 -0.56 15.82 16.89
N GLN A 40 -0.03 14.59 16.98
CA GLN A 40 0.17 13.74 15.80
C GLN A 40 -1.15 13.35 15.13
N GLN A 41 -2.19 13.02 15.91
CA GLN A 41 -3.53 12.73 15.42
C GLN A 41 -4.16 13.97 14.76
N ALA A 42 -4.01 15.15 15.36
CA ALA A 42 -4.47 16.41 14.76
C ALA A 42 -3.77 16.70 13.43
N ALA A 43 -2.45 16.50 13.36
CA ALA A 43 -1.69 16.63 12.12
C ALA A 43 -2.19 15.66 11.05
N ALA A 44 -2.45 14.39 11.41
CA ALA A 44 -2.99 13.40 10.50
C ALA A 44 -4.36 13.82 9.98
N ALA A 45 -5.26 14.29 10.84
CA ALA A 45 -6.61 14.73 10.44
C ALA A 45 -6.56 15.88 9.41
N VAL A 46 -5.69 16.87 9.62
CA VAL A 46 -5.50 17.99 8.68
C VAL A 46 -4.88 17.51 7.37
N GLY A 47 -3.83 16.69 7.46
CA GLY A 47 -3.13 16.17 6.27
C GLY A 47 -4.01 15.25 5.42
N GLN A 48 -4.85 14.46 6.06
CA GLN A 48 -5.83 13.59 5.43
C GLN A 48 -6.75 14.37 4.47
N ASN A 49 -7.28 15.50 4.95
CA ASN A 49 -8.15 16.35 4.13
C ASN A 49 -7.42 16.93 2.90
N VAL A 50 -6.18 17.37 3.07
CA VAL A 50 -5.36 17.91 1.96
C VAL A 50 -5.11 16.85 0.90
N LEU A 51 -4.77 15.65 1.32
CA LEU A 51 -4.38 14.57 0.42
C LEU A 51 -5.58 14.01 -0.35
N ILE A 52 -6.71 13.77 0.31
CA ILE A 52 -7.91 13.31 -0.39
C ILE A 52 -8.37 14.34 -1.43
N TYR A 53 -8.29 15.64 -1.10
CA TYR A 53 -8.59 16.72 -2.05
C TYR A 53 -7.69 16.66 -3.29
N ARG A 54 -6.36 16.50 -3.11
CA ARG A 54 -5.41 16.39 -4.23
C ARG A 54 -5.70 15.19 -5.14
N TYR A 55 -6.02 14.04 -4.56
CA TYR A 55 -6.40 12.87 -5.33
C TYR A 55 -7.71 13.09 -6.10
N GLN A 56 -8.74 13.61 -5.46
CA GLN A 56 -10.00 13.94 -6.13
C GLN A 56 -9.82 14.91 -7.28
N ASP A 57 -9.01 15.94 -7.09
CA ASP A 57 -8.71 16.93 -8.12
C ASP A 57 -7.98 16.28 -9.31
N SER A 58 -6.97 15.46 -9.03
CA SER A 58 -6.22 14.73 -10.08
C SER A 58 -7.09 13.72 -10.84
N LEU A 59 -8.06 13.08 -10.18
CA LEU A 59 -8.94 12.07 -10.78
C LEU A 59 -10.11 12.70 -11.55
N ARG A 60 -10.43 13.96 -11.29
CA ARG A 60 -11.55 14.69 -11.93
C ARG A 60 -11.44 14.68 -13.46
N ARG A 61 -10.24 14.85 -14.02
CA ARG A 61 -10.00 14.84 -15.47
C ARG A 61 -10.30 13.50 -16.14
N PHE A 62 -10.30 12.41 -15.36
CA PHE A 62 -10.70 11.07 -15.80
C PHE A 62 -12.18 10.78 -15.51
N ASN A 63 -12.92 11.75 -14.99
CA ASN A 63 -14.31 11.59 -14.53
C ASN A 63 -14.47 10.46 -13.49
N ILE A 64 -13.45 10.28 -12.64
CA ILE A 64 -13.43 9.26 -11.58
C ILE A 64 -13.77 9.91 -10.24
N VAL A 65 -14.74 9.32 -9.55
CA VAL A 65 -15.07 9.68 -8.17
C VAL A 65 -14.19 8.86 -7.23
N ALA A 66 -13.56 9.52 -6.26
CA ALA A 66 -12.82 8.85 -5.19
C ALA A 66 -13.66 8.75 -3.92
N GLY A 67 -13.56 7.61 -3.23
CA GLY A 67 -14.19 7.39 -1.92
C GLY A 67 -13.12 7.19 -0.84
N GLN A 68 -13.11 8.03 0.19
CA GLN A 68 -12.20 7.85 1.33
C GLN A 68 -12.67 6.75 2.26
N VAL A 69 -11.75 5.85 2.63
CA VAL A 69 -11.99 4.78 3.61
C VAL A 69 -10.89 4.82 4.66
N LEU A 70 -11.26 4.95 5.91
CA LEU A 70 -10.31 4.98 7.03
C LEU A 70 -10.51 3.74 7.90
N LEU A 71 -9.45 2.98 8.11
CA LEU A 71 -9.46 1.71 8.82
C LEU A 71 -8.37 1.68 9.88
N THR A 72 -8.62 0.95 10.97
CA THR A 72 -7.61 0.57 11.95
C THR A 72 -7.33 -0.93 11.87
N ALA A 73 -6.23 -1.38 12.47
CA ALA A 73 -5.96 -2.82 12.63
C ALA A 73 -7.12 -3.52 13.37
N GLY A 74 -7.66 -2.87 14.41
CA GLY A 74 -8.80 -3.41 15.15
C GLY A 74 -10.08 -3.59 14.33
N ASP A 75 -10.31 -2.72 13.33
CA ASP A 75 -11.45 -2.87 12.42
C ASP A 75 -11.30 -4.12 11.53
N LEU A 76 -10.08 -4.43 11.12
CA LEU A 76 -9.82 -5.61 10.28
C LEU A 76 -9.72 -6.91 11.08
N ASP A 77 -9.39 -6.84 12.35
CA ASP A 77 -9.37 -7.99 13.27
C ASP A 77 -10.78 -8.33 13.80
N ASN A 78 -11.67 -7.36 13.91
CA ASN A 78 -13.05 -7.57 14.34
C ASN A 78 -13.90 -8.12 13.18
N PRO A 79 -14.51 -9.33 13.30
CA PRO A 79 -15.25 -9.94 12.18
C PRO A 79 -16.43 -9.10 11.68
N VAL A 80 -17.11 -8.36 12.55
CA VAL A 80 -18.26 -7.52 12.18
C VAL A 80 -17.80 -6.29 11.42
N HIS A 81 -16.79 -5.58 11.94
CA HIS A 81 -16.23 -4.40 11.27
C HIS A 81 -15.60 -4.78 9.94
N ARG A 82 -14.82 -5.88 9.90
CA ARG A 82 -14.23 -6.43 8.67
C ARG A 82 -15.28 -6.72 7.62
N SER A 83 -16.37 -7.41 7.97
CA SER A 83 -17.48 -7.69 7.05
C SER A 83 -18.16 -6.41 6.53
N ASN A 84 -18.33 -5.40 7.39
CA ASN A 84 -18.90 -4.11 6.98
C ASN A 84 -17.95 -3.38 6.02
N ALA A 85 -16.66 -3.34 6.33
CA ALA A 85 -15.65 -2.73 5.48
C ALA A 85 -15.59 -3.43 4.11
N GLN A 86 -15.60 -4.77 4.07
CA GLN A 86 -15.62 -5.53 2.83
C GLN A 86 -16.82 -5.14 1.95
N ARG A 87 -18.03 -5.18 2.50
CA ARG A 87 -19.25 -4.81 1.74
C ARG A 87 -19.21 -3.37 1.24
N ALA A 88 -18.67 -2.45 2.04
CA ALA A 88 -18.52 -1.06 1.61
C ALA A 88 -17.52 -0.92 0.45
N MET A 89 -16.37 -1.60 0.54
CA MET A 89 -15.36 -1.62 -0.52
C MET A 89 -15.90 -2.24 -1.81
N GLU A 90 -16.55 -3.40 -1.73
CA GLU A 90 -17.21 -4.05 -2.86
C GLU A 90 -18.24 -3.12 -3.51
N ARG A 91 -19.02 -2.39 -2.69
CA ARG A 91 -20.02 -1.46 -3.23
C ARG A 91 -19.39 -0.27 -3.93
N LEU A 92 -18.29 0.28 -3.40
CA LEU A 92 -17.54 1.34 -4.06
C LEU A 92 -17.01 0.88 -5.42
N LEU A 93 -16.36 -0.28 -5.47
CA LEU A 93 -15.82 -0.86 -6.70
C LEU A 93 -16.91 -1.13 -7.75
N ASN A 94 -18.03 -1.74 -7.33
CA ASN A 94 -19.18 -1.97 -8.20
C ASN A 94 -19.81 -0.68 -8.76
N LEU A 95 -19.71 0.43 -8.05
CA LEU A 95 -20.13 1.76 -8.49
C LEU A 95 -19.06 2.48 -9.31
N ARG A 96 -17.94 1.82 -9.60
CA ARG A 96 -16.79 2.43 -10.28
C ARG A 96 -16.24 3.65 -9.54
N ILE A 97 -16.36 3.68 -8.22
CA ILE A 97 -15.72 4.64 -7.34
C ILE A 97 -14.37 4.08 -6.93
N LEU A 98 -13.30 4.87 -7.01
CA LEU A 98 -11.95 4.48 -6.61
C LEU A 98 -11.80 4.65 -5.10
N PRO A 99 -11.68 3.55 -4.31
CA PRO A 99 -11.44 3.67 -2.88
C PRO A 99 -10.02 4.17 -2.61
N ILE A 100 -9.91 5.17 -1.75
CA ILE A 100 -8.65 5.69 -1.22
C ILE A 100 -8.60 5.37 0.26
N VAL A 101 -7.75 4.42 0.62
CA VAL A 101 -7.67 3.85 1.97
C VAL A 101 -6.48 4.42 2.71
N ASN A 102 -6.66 4.72 4.00
CA ASN A 102 -5.57 5.04 4.91
C ASN A 102 -5.89 4.55 6.33
N GLU A 103 -4.88 4.56 7.20
CA GLU A 103 -5.09 4.35 8.62
C GLU A 103 -5.97 5.46 9.22
N ASN A 104 -6.91 5.08 10.10
CA ASN A 104 -7.66 6.05 10.90
C ASN A 104 -6.81 6.53 12.08
N ASP A 105 -5.80 7.34 11.77
CA ASP A 105 -4.87 7.90 12.75
C ASP A 105 -5.58 8.60 13.92
N THR A 106 -6.80 9.13 13.73
CA THR A 106 -7.51 9.90 14.75
C THR A 106 -7.90 9.05 15.96
N VAL A 107 -8.15 7.76 15.76
CA VAL A 107 -8.54 6.82 16.81
C VAL A 107 -7.50 5.73 17.05
N ALA A 108 -6.47 5.65 16.20
CA ALA A 108 -5.37 4.69 16.37
C ALA A 108 -4.55 5.01 17.61
N THR A 109 -4.29 4.01 18.45
CA THR A 109 -3.39 4.11 19.61
C THR A 109 -2.00 3.61 19.25
N HIS A 110 -1.00 3.88 20.11
CA HIS A 110 0.37 3.36 19.91
C HIS A 110 0.42 1.83 19.80
N GLU A 111 -0.53 1.13 20.42
CA GLU A 111 -0.59 -0.34 20.50
C GLU A 111 -1.30 -0.96 19.31
N ILE A 112 -2.26 -0.25 18.70
CA ILE A 112 -3.12 -0.74 17.59
C ILE A 112 -2.76 -0.11 16.24
N ARG A 113 -1.66 0.58 16.16
CA ARG A 113 -1.19 1.23 14.95
C ARG A 113 -0.61 0.20 13.97
N PHE A 114 -0.95 0.33 12.70
CA PHE A 114 -0.25 -0.46 11.69
C PHE A 114 1.26 -0.17 11.67
N GLY A 115 1.65 1.04 12.11
CA GLY A 115 3.04 1.51 12.06
C GLY A 115 3.55 1.73 10.64
N ASP A 116 2.96 1.02 9.69
CA ASP A 116 3.32 0.99 8.29
C ASP A 116 2.08 0.64 7.44
N ASN A 117 1.80 1.44 6.41
CA ASN A 117 0.68 1.22 5.51
C ASN A 117 0.92 0.06 4.51
N ASP A 118 2.12 -0.47 4.41
CA ASP A 118 2.38 -1.70 3.65
C ASP A 118 1.55 -2.87 4.21
N ARG A 119 1.51 -3.01 5.55
CA ARG A 119 0.67 -4.02 6.21
C ARG A 119 -0.82 -3.75 6.00
N LEU A 120 -1.25 -2.50 6.11
CA LEU A 120 -2.65 -2.12 5.81
C LEU A 120 -2.99 -2.48 4.36
N ALA A 121 -2.10 -2.18 3.41
CA ALA A 121 -2.29 -2.51 2.00
C ALA A 121 -2.44 -4.03 1.79
N ALA A 122 -1.62 -4.85 2.44
CA ALA A 122 -1.75 -6.31 2.39
C ALA A 122 -3.10 -6.80 2.95
N MET A 123 -3.55 -6.25 4.08
CA MET A 123 -4.84 -6.63 4.67
C MET A 123 -6.03 -6.14 3.83
N VAL A 124 -5.92 -4.97 3.21
CA VAL A 124 -6.94 -4.47 2.26
C VAL A 124 -6.97 -5.32 1.00
N ALA A 125 -5.82 -5.71 0.45
CA ALA A 125 -5.76 -6.62 -0.70
C ALA A 125 -6.47 -7.96 -0.42
N GLN A 126 -6.29 -8.52 0.77
CA GLN A 126 -7.04 -9.69 1.23
C GLN A 126 -8.53 -9.41 1.38
N LEU A 127 -8.90 -8.24 1.93
CA LEU A 127 -10.29 -7.85 2.18
C LEU A 127 -11.11 -7.77 0.90
N VAL A 128 -10.52 -7.22 -0.16
CA VAL A 128 -11.18 -7.04 -1.47
C VAL A 128 -10.91 -8.20 -2.43
N GLU A 129 -10.21 -9.24 -1.99
CA GLU A 129 -9.81 -10.38 -2.82
C GLU A 129 -9.09 -9.92 -4.10
N ALA A 130 -8.11 -9.02 -3.92
CA ALA A 130 -7.37 -8.43 -5.02
C ALA A 130 -6.59 -9.49 -5.82
N ASP A 131 -6.50 -9.30 -7.10
CA ASP A 131 -5.70 -10.16 -7.99
C ASP A 131 -4.20 -9.92 -7.80
N ALA A 132 -3.83 -8.67 -7.56
CA ALA A 132 -2.45 -8.29 -7.29
C ALA A 132 -2.37 -7.09 -6.33
N LEU A 133 -1.26 -7.01 -5.60
CA LEU A 133 -0.86 -5.88 -4.79
C LEU A 133 0.44 -5.30 -5.33
N VAL A 134 0.49 -4.00 -5.57
CA VAL A 134 1.72 -3.29 -5.91
C VAL A 134 2.16 -2.46 -4.71
N LEU A 135 3.29 -2.80 -4.12
CA LEU A 135 3.94 -2.05 -3.04
C LEU A 135 4.98 -1.10 -3.65
N LEU A 136 4.75 0.19 -3.52
CA LEU A 136 5.64 1.21 -4.08
C LEU A 136 6.73 1.59 -3.06
N SER A 137 7.94 1.73 -3.55
CA SER A 137 9.17 2.03 -2.81
C SER A 137 9.90 3.22 -3.43
N ASP A 138 11.00 3.61 -2.82
CA ASP A 138 12.01 4.53 -3.34
C ASP A 138 13.12 3.79 -4.12
N VAL A 139 13.06 2.46 -4.20
CA VAL A 139 13.96 1.61 -4.97
C VAL A 139 13.18 0.72 -5.95
N GLU A 140 13.82 0.37 -7.07
CA GLU A 140 13.15 -0.36 -8.15
C GLU A 140 12.84 -1.81 -7.83
N SER A 141 13.61 -2.45 -6.94
CA SER A 141 13.47 -3.86 -6.56
C SER A 141 13.89 -4.06 -5.11
N LEU A 142 13.62 -5.22 -4.54
CA LEU A 142 14.37 -5.68 -3.40
C LEU A 142 15.76 -6.13 -3.84
N TYR A 143 16.73 -5.97 -2.96
CA TYR A 143 18.11 -6.31 -3.20
C TYR A 143 18.62 -7.28 -2.15
N THR A 144 19.66 -8.06 -2.49
CA THR A 144 20.31 -9.01 -1.56
C THR A 144 20.94 -8.30 -0.36
N ARG A 145 21.28 -7.01 -0.50
CA ARG A 145 21.77 -6.08 0.54
C ARG A 145 21.43 -4.65 0.13
N PRO A 146 21.66 -3.64 0.97
CA PRO A 146 21.38 -2.25 0.62
C PRO A 146 21.94 -1.85 -0.77
N PRO A 147 21.17 -1.20 -1.64
CA PRO A 147 21.60 -0.88 -3.01
C PRO A 147 22.88 -0.03 -3.10
N SER A 148 23.20 0.71 -2.03
CA SER A 148 24.44 1.51 -1.92
C SER A 148 25.68 0.70 -1.63
N GLU A 149 25.56 -0.59 -1.30
CA GLU A 149 26.67 -1.45 -0.94
C GLU A 149 27.20 -2.23 -2.15
N PRO A 150 28.54 -2.44 -2.22
CA PRO A 150 29.13 -3.25 -3.29
C PRO A 150 28.57 -4.68 -3.30
N GLY A 151 28.22 -5.17 -4.49
CA GLY A 151 27.69 -6.52 -4.68
C GLY A 151 26.19 -6.65 -4.31
N ALA A 152 25.47 -5.54 -4.20
CA ALA A 152 24.00 -5.56 -4.16
C ALA A 152 23.46 -6.06 -5.51
N GLU A 153 22.66 -7.10 -5.49
CA GLU A 153 22.00 -7.66 -6.66
C GLU A 153 20.47 -7.55 -6.51
N PRO A 154 19.73 -7.15 -7.56
CA PRO A 154 18.29 -7.12 -7.52
C PRO A 154 17.73 -8.54 -7.42
N ILE A 155 16.59 -8.67 -6.75
CA ILE A 155 15.84 -9.91 -6.63
C ILE A 155 14.59 -9.78 -7.51
N ASP A 156 14.56 -10.52 -8.62
CA ASP A 156 13.45 -10.43 -9.58
C ASP A 156 12.21 -11.18 -9.07
N ARG A 157 12.42 -12.29 -8.35
CA ARG A 157 11.33 -13.19 -7.95
C ARG A 157 11.59 -13.85 -6.61
N VAL A 158 10.55 -13.95 -5.81
CA VAL A 158 10.52 -14.65 -4.52
C VAL A 158 9.45 -15.72 -4.60
N ALA A 159 9.85 -16.99 -4.56
CA ALA A 159 8.91 -18.11 -4.47
C ALA A 159 8.15 -18.07 -3.15
N PHE A 160 6.90 -18.54 -3.11
CA PHE A 160 6.07 -18.50 -1.91
C PHE A 160 6.76 -19.15 -0.68
N ALA A 161 7.42 -20.29 -0.88
CA ALA A 161 8.10 -21.02 0.19
C ALA A 161 9.53 -20.55 0.46
N ASP A 162 10.04 -19.55 -0.26
CA ASP A 162 11.41 -19.04 -0.07
C ASP A 162 11.56 -18.37 1.29
N PRO A 163 12.44 -18.85 2.19
CA PRO A 163 12.62 -18.24 3.51
C PRO A 163 13.34 -16.89 3.47
N LEU A 164 13.89 -16.46 2.33
CA LEU A 164 14.70 -15.25 2.16
C LEU A 164 15.87 -15.19 3.17
N THR A 165 16.52 -16.32 3.45
CA THR A 165 17.63 -16.40 4.39
C THR A 165 18.87 -15.73 3.82
N GLY A 166 19.61 -15.01 4.68
CA GLY A 166 20.85 -14.35 4.29
C GLY A 166 20.69 -12.99 3.62
N LEU A 167 19.46 -12.44 3.56
CA LEU A 167 19.23 -11.08 3.07
C LEU A 167 19.43 -10.06 4.18
N GLU A 168 20.21 -9.03 3.89
CA GLU A 168 20.44 -7.91 4.79
C GLU A 168 19.52 -6.75 4.40
N PHE A 169 18.33 -6.71 4.99
CA PHE A 169 17.42 -5.58 4.78
C PHE A 169 17.90 -4.38 5.60
N GLY A 170 18.35 -3.32 4.92
CA GLY A 170 18.67 -2.06 5.57
C GLY A 170 17.49 -1.51 6.37
N SER A 171 17.77 -0.85 7.49
CA SER A 171 16.74 -0.43 8.45
C SER A 171 15.97 0.84 8.09
N VAL A 172 16.36 1.59 7.03
CA VAL A 172 15.76 2.90 6.69
C VAL A 172 15.78 3.10 5.17
N GLY A 173 14.68 3.59 4.60
CA GLY A 173 14.64 4.05 3.21
C GLY A 173 15.62 5.20 2.95
N ILE A 174 16.09 5.36 1.71
CA ILE A 174 17.12 6.33 1.30
C ILE A 174 16.75 7.76 1.70
N ALA A 175 15.46 8.08 1.79
CA ALA A 175 14.98 9.44 2.09
C ALA A 175 14.87 9.76 3.60
N GLY A 176 15.08 8.82 4.52
CA GLY A 176 14.97 9.06 5.97
C GLY A 176 13.57 9.49 6.45
N VAL A 177 12.60 9.52 5.57
CA VAL A 177 11.21 9.96 5.82
C VAL A 177 10.29 8.76 5.58
N GLY A 178 9.91 8.10 6.65
CA GLY A 178 8.98 6.96 6.61
C GLY A 178 9.46 5.81 7.48
N THR A 179 8.51 5.06 8.01
CA THR A 179 8.75 3.89 8.86
C THR A 179 8.86 2.59 8.04
N GLY A 180 8.61 2.66 6.71
CA GLY A 180 8.55 1.52 5.80
C GLY A 180 9.91 1.23 5.14
N GLY A 181 10.66 0.26 5.65
CA GLY A 181 11.87 -0.28 5.02
C GLY A 181 11.59 -1.54 4.20
N ALA A 182 12.64 -2.10 3.58
CA ALA A 182 12.53 -3.37 2.83
C ALA A 182 11.91 -4.50 3.69
N ALA A 183 12.23 -4.57 4.98
CA ALA A 183 11.70 -5.58 5.89
C ALA A 183 10.17 -5.50 6.06
N THR A 184 9.60 -4.29 6.12
CA THR A 184 8.14 -4.10 6.24
C THR A 184 7.43 -4.50 4.96
N LYS A 185 7.99 -4.15 3.79
CA LYS A 185 7.47 -4.56 2.48
C LYS A 185 7.51 -6.07 2.28
N VAL A 186 8.60 -6.72 2.68
CA VAL A 186 8.70 -8.19 2.64
C VAL A 186 7.65 -8.83 3.55
N SER A 187 7.47 -8.31 4.77
CA SER A 187 6.44 -8.81 5.69
C SER A 187 5.03 -8.64 5.12
N ALA A 188 4.72 -7.48 4.55
CA ALA A 188 3.44 -7.20 3.92
C ALA A 188 3.21 -8.06 2.66
N ALA A 189 4.23 -8.20 1.82
CA ALA A 189 4.16 -9.06 0.63
C ALA A 189 3.87 -10.52 1.00
N ARG A 190 4.54 -11.06 2.01
CA ARG A 190 4.28 -12.42 2.50
C ARG A 190 2.88 -12.58 3.08
N LEU A 191 2.38 -11.55 3.80
CA LEU A 191 1.02 -11.55 4.34
C LEU A 191 -0.02 -11.65 3.22
N ALA A 192 0.12 -10.86 2.17
CA ALA A 192 -0.79 -10.90 1.02
C ALA A 192 -0.64 -12.18 0.21
N ALA A 193 0.60 -12.60 -0.06
CA ALA A 193 0.90 -13.84 -0.79
C ALA A 193 0.32 -15.08 -0.11
N ALA A 194 0.33 -15.15 1.21
CA ALA A 194 -0.27 -16.25 1.97
C ALA A 194 -1.79 -16.40 1.74
N SER A 195 -2.46 -15.33 1.30
CA SER A 195 -3.88 -15.34 0.96
C SER A 195 -4.16 -15.54 -0.53
N GLY A 196 -3.13 -15.81 -1.32
CA GLY A 196 -3.26 -16.03 -2.76
C GLY A 196 -3.16 -14.76 -3.61
N VAL A 197 -2.75 -13.63 -3.03
CA VAL A 197 -2.53 -12.36 -3.75
C VAL A 197 -1.08 -12.28 -4.20
N GLY A 198 -0.82 -12.17 -5.51
CA GLY A 198 0.52 -11.90 -6.02
C GLY A 198 0.98 -10.49 -5.64
N VAL A 199 2.25 -10.29 -5.31
CA VAL A 199 2.73 -8.97 -4.88
C VAL A 199 3.94 -8.54 -5.69
N LEU A 200 3.87 -7.34 -6.26
CA LEU A 200 4.99 -6.67 -6.91
C LEU A 200 5.53 -5.57 -5.99
N VAL A 201 6.82 -5.59 -5.71
CA VAL A 201 7.54 -4.50 -5.04
C VAL A 201 8.37 -3.77 -6.08
N THR A 202 8.10 -2.47 -6.28
CA THR A 202 8.81 -1.66 -7.27
C THR A 202 8.85 -0.18 -6.85
N SER A 203 9.51 0.67 -7.65
CA SER A 203 9.55 2.11 -7.37
C SER A 203 8.25 2.80 -7.79
N SER A 204 7.97 3.95 -7.15
CA SER A 204 6.85 4.81 -7.52
C SER A 204 7.00 5.39 -8.94
N GLU A 205 8.21 5.45 -9.47
CA GLU A 205 8.49 5.94 -10.82
C GLU A 205 8.08 4.94 -11.89
N LEU A 206 8.14 3.64 -11.58
CA LEU A 206 7.82 2.54 -12.47
C LEU A 206 6.36 2.04 -12.36
N VAL A 207 5.48 2.79 -11.71
CA VAL A 207 4.09 2.36 -11.49
C VAL A 207 3.31 2.18 -12.79
N ALA A 208 3.63 2.93 -13.83
CA ALA A 208 2.98 2.80 -15.13
C ALA A 208 3.36 1.48 -15.82
N GLU A 209 4.64 1.16 -15.80
CA GLU A 209 5.21 -0.08 -16.30
C GLU A 209 4.69 -1.27 -15.50
N ALA A 210 4.62 -1.15 -14.16
CA ALA A 210 4.04 -2.17 -13.29
C ALA A 210 2.61 -2.52 -13.70
N LEU A 211 1.75 -1.51 -13.89
CA LEU A 211 0.36 -1.71 -14.25
C LEU A 211 0.15 -2.15 -15.71
N SER A 212 1.15 -1.99 -16.58
CA SER A 212 1.15 -2.52 -17.95
C SER A 212 1.66 -3.96 -18.05
N GLY A 213 2.10 -4.57 -16.94
CA GLY A 213 2.58 -5.95 -16.90
C GLY A 213 4.04 -6.12 -17.27
N ALA A 214 4.85 -5.07 -17.22
CA ALA A 214 6.28 -5.17 -17.46
C ALA A 214 6.96 -6.06 -16.41
N GLU A 215 7.99 -6.79 -16.83
CA GLU A 215 8.84 -7.58 -15.92
C GLU A 215 9.84 -6.67 -15.21
N ILE A 216 9.39 -6.07 -14.11
CA ILE A 216 10.15 -5.12 -13.29
C ILE A 216 9.97 -5.44 -11.81
N GLY A 217 10.83 -4.86 -10.99
CA GLY A 217 10.74 -4.99 -9.53
C GLY A 217 10.94 -6.41 -9.03
N THR A 218 10.44 -6.68 -7.83
CA THR A 218 10.46 -8.00 -7.20
C THR A 218 9.05 -8.57 -7.12
N TRP A 219 8.82 -9.69 -7.77
CA TRP A 219 7.55 -10.41 -7.74
C TRP A 219 7.54 -11.48 -6.64
N PHE A 220 6.59 -11.40 -5.72
CA PHE A 220 6.29 -12.44 -4.74
C PHE A 220 5.18 -13.35 -5.27
N GLU A 221 5.47 -14.64 -5.37
CA GLU A 221 4.49 -15.63 -5.80
C GLU A 221 3.40 -15.81 -4.75
N PRO A 222 2.13 -15.85 -5.17
CA PRO A 222 1.02 -16.18 -4.28
C PRO A 222 1.10 -17.63 -3.81
N SER A 223 0.51 -17.92 -2.65
CA SER A 223 0.33 -19.28 -2.16
C SER A 223 -0.48 -20.11 -3.17
N PRO A 224 -0.01 -21.29 -3.54
CA PRO A 224 -0.77 -22.21 -4.40
C PRO A 224 -2.07 -22.71 -3.73
N ASP A 225 -2.11 -22.69 -2.39
CA ASP A 225 -3.27 -23.08 -1.59
C ASP A 225 -4.16 -21.87 -1.23
N GLY A 226 -3.77 -20.66 -1.64
CA GLY A 226 -4.58 -19.47 -1.53
C GLY A 226 -5.88 -19.62 -2.31
N ARG A 227 -6.92 -18.84 -1.96
CA ARG A 227 -8.14 -18.82 -2.76
C ARG A 227 -7.78 -18.55 -4.21
N PRO A 228 -8.37 -19.30 -5.19
CA PRO A 228 -8.10 -19.02 -6.57
C PRO A 228 -8.53 -17.58 -6.86
N THR A 229 -7.59 -16.67 -6.89
CA THR A 229 -7.75 -15.40 -7.57
C THR A 229 -8.11 -15.73 -9.01
N ARG A 230 -9.06 -15.01 -9.57
CA ARG A 230 -9.37 -15.10 -11.01
C ARG A 230 -8.05 -15.19 -11.75
N THR A 231 -7.90 -16.19 -12.61
CA THR A 231 -6.67 -16.44 -13.35
C THR A 231 -6.22 -15.14 -14.01
N ILE A 232 -5.33 -14.42 -13.36
CA ILE A 232 -4.67 -13.31 -14.00
C ILE A 232 -3.30 -13.85 -14.36
N GLY A 233 -3.11 -13.99 -15.64
CA GLY A 233 -1.81 -13.89 -16.21
C GLY A 233 -1.15 -12.65 -15.62
N ARG A 234 0.18 -12.59 -15.56
CA ARG A 234 0.95 -11.38 -15.15
C ARG A 234 0.20 -10.13 -15.56
N LEU A 235 0.15 -9.12 -14.72
CA LEU A 235 -0.50 -7.84 -15.04
C LEU A 235 -0.22 -7.51 -16.53
N GLY A 236 -1.19 -7.71 -17.44
CA GLY A 236 -1.00 -7.44 -18.86
C GLY A 236 -1.26 -8.58 -19.85
N GLU A 237 -1.66 -9.80 -19.41
CA GLU A 237 -2.20 -10.83 -20.32
C GLU A 237 -3.73 -10.84 -20.36
#